data_a54e743f9d3c339e408eff437053e7a1
#
_entry.id   a54e743f9d3c339e408eff437053e7a1
#
_cell.length_a   1.000
_cell.length_b   1.000
_cell.length_c   1.000
_cell.angle_alpha   90.00
_cell.angle_beta   90.00
_cell.angle_gamma   90.00
#
_symmetry.space_group_name_H-M   'P 1'
#
loop_
_entity.id
_entity.type
_entity.pdbx_description
1 polymer ?
#
loop_
_entity_poly.entity_id
_entity_poly.type
_entity_poly.pdbx_seq_one_letter_code
_entity_poly.pdbx_strand_id
1 'polypeptide(L)'
;MVVILLLLGAVPQAYADATTQVQQAVENHLRLMLEQQAARQGWQGMQLRYEINVPASAANLPRCSEALQVRATGEAPSAMDRQTLEIRCADTPGWSTNATGQAHVFLPAVHAEGIIDRGQTLTAGDLKLQRINVAKARRGYYNRIDEVVGLAAKRRIRAGQTITPALLEQAMAVKRGQPVKIVANNEGIEASTSGEALADGQPGDVIRVRNVRSGKVIEAKVLEAGVVTSTF
;
A
#
# COMPACT_ATOMS: atom_id res chain seq x y z
N MET A 1 -6.34 -69.68 -16.11
CA MET A 1 -5.33 -68.96 -15.28
C MET A 1 -4.78 -67.84 -16.16
N VAL A 2 -5.34 -66.63 -16.03
CA VAL A 2 -4.97 -65.46 -16.85
C VAL A 2 -3.99 -64.62 -16.04
N VAL A 3 -2.77 -64.50 -16.53
CA VAL A 3 -1.72 -63.69 -15.95
C VAL A 3 -1.87 -62.25 -16.50
N ILE A 4 -2.32 -61.31 -15.67
CA ILE A 4 -2.36 -59.91 -16.01
C ILE A 4 -0.98 -59.31 -15.73
N LEU A 5 -0.25 -58.94 -16.78
CA LEU A 5 1.03 -58.26 -16.74
C LEU A 5 0.74 -56.75 -16.49
N LEU A 6 0.97 -56.26 -15.25
CA LEU A 6 0.94 -54.83 -14.92
C LEU A 6 2.21 -54.17 -15.49
N LEU A 7 2.07 -53.45 -16.60
CA LEU A 7 3.07 -52.53 -17.11
C LEU A 7 3.10 -51.27 -16.20
N LEU A 8 4.06 -51.19 -15.29
CA LEU A 8 4.40 -49.94 -14.59
C LEU A 8 5.02 -48.98 -15.61
N GLY A 9 4.21 -48.04 -16.09
CA GLY A 9 4.69 -46.92 -16.88
C GLY A 9 5.54 -45.99 -15.98
N ALA A 10 6.84 -45.95 -16.23
CA ALA A 10 7.73 -44.96 -15.65
C ALA A 10 7.32 -43.58 -16.19
N VAL A 11 6.71 -42.75 -15.35
CA VAL A 11 6.46 -41.32 -15.65
C VAL A 11 7.82 -40.67 -15.77
N PRO A 12 8.20 -40.04 -16.89
CA PRO A 12 9.45 -39.32 -17.00
C PRO A 12 9.38 -38.15 -16.02
N GLN A 13 10.21 -38.19 -14.97
CA GLN A 13 10.46 -37.02 -14.14
C GLN A 13 11.15 -35.99 -15.02
N ALA A 14 10.44 -34.91 -15.36
CA ALA A 14 11.03 -33.75 -16.01
C ALA A 14 12.10 -33.19 -15.10
N TYR A 15 13.35 -33.53 -15.35
CA TYR A 15 14.49 -32.97 -14.63
C TYR A 15 14.61 -31.50 -15.09
N ALA A 16 14.33 -30.57 -14.18
CA ALA A 16 14.61 -29.17 -14.43
C ALA A 16 16.12 -29.04 -14.70
N ASP A 17 16.49 -28.46 -15.84
CA ASP A 17 17.88 -28.18 -16.20
C ASP A 17 18.47 -27.05 -15.30
N ALA A 18 19.77 -26.80 -15.38
CA ALA A 18 20.43 -25.78 -14.60
C ALA A 18 19.85 -24.39 -14.87
N THR A 19 19.39 -24.11 -16.10
CA THR A 19 18.73 -22.86 -16.47
C THR A 19 17.47 -22.64 -15.67
N THR A 20 16.62 -23.65 -15.57
CA THR A 20 15.39 -23.61 -14.78
C THR A 20 15.69 -23.47 -13.29
N GLN A 21 16.72 -24.17 -12.77
CA GLN A 21 17.14 -24.00 -11.36
C GLN A 21 17.61 -22.57 -11.07
N VAL A 22 18.41 -21.99 -11.94
CA VAL A 22 18.88 -20.59 -11.83
C VAL A 22 17.71 -19.63 -11.86
N GLN A 23 16.77 -19.79 -12.82
CA GLN A 23 15.59 -18.95 -12.91
C GLN A 23 14.74 -18.99 -11.63
N GLN A 24 14.46 -20.21 -11.12
CA GLN A 24 13.70 -20.39 -9.88
C GLN A 24 14.43 -19.81 -8.65
N ALA A 25 15.75 -19.95 -8.58
CA ALA A 25 16.53 -19.39 -7.48
C ALA A 25 16.49 -17.88 -7.45
N VAL A 26 16.61 -17.22 -8.62
CA VAL A 26 16.47 -15.76 -8.76
C VAL A 26 15.06 -15.31 -8.39
N GLU A 27 14.02 -15.97 -8.88
CA GLU A 27 12.63 -15.65 -8.57
C GLU A 27 12.36 -15.74 -7.07
N ASN A 28 12.79 -16.84 -6.43
CA ASN A 28 12.63 -17.03 -4.99
C ASN A 28 13.37 -15.95 -4.18
N HIS A 29 14.57 -15.57 -4.59
CA HIS A 29 15.35 -14.53 -3.94
C HIS A 29 14.61 -13.18 -3.97
N LEU A 30 14.16 -12.75 -5.16
CA LEU A 30 13.43 -11.50 -5.34
C LEU A 30 12.09 -11.52 -4.57
N ARG A 31 11.39 -12.65 -4.59
CA ARG A 31 10.13 -12.84 -3.87
C ARG A 31 10.30 -12.65 -2.38
N LEU A 32 11.27 -13.32 -1.76
CA LEU A 32 11.52 -13.21 -0.33
C LEU A 32 11.86 -11.79 0.11
N MET A 33 12.68 -11.07 -0.66
CA MET A 33 13.00 -9.67 -0.40
C MET A 33 11.74 -8.79 -0.42
N LEU A 34 10.85 -9.00 -1.41
CA LEU A 34 9.63 -8.21 -1.56
C LEU A 34 8.56 -8.57 -0.53
N GLU A 35 8.45 -9.83 -0.14
CA GLU A 35 7.57 -10.26 0.96
C GLU A 35 7.98 -9.61 2.29
N GLN A 36 9.28 -9.53 2.57
CA GLN A 36 9.78 -8.81 3.75
C GLN A 36 9.49 -7.31 3.68
N GLN A 37 9.64 -6.71 2.49
CA GLN A 37 9.29 -5.30 2.30
C GLN A 37 7.79 -5.06 2.45
N ALA A 38 6.97 -5.93 1.88
CA ALA A 38 5.51 -5.89 1.98
C ALA A 38 5.04 -5.96 3.45
N ALA A 39 5.64 -6.86 4.23
CA ALA A 39 5.35 -6.97 5.66
C ALA A 39 5.70 -5.68 6.43
N ARG A 40 6.86 -5.07 6.15
CA ARG A 40 7.27 -3.81 6.79
C ARG A 40 6.39 -2.62 6.41
N GLN A 41 5.86 -2.60 5.18
CA GLN A 41 5.05 -1.50 4.65
C GLN A 41 3.55 -1.76 4.73
N GLY A 42 3.14 -2.92 5.25
CA GLY A 42 1.72 -3.28 5.39
C GLY A 42 1.00 -3.46 4.05
N TRP A 43 1.70 -3.82 2.98
CA TRP A 43 1.10 -4.03 1.66
C TRP A 43 0.12 -5.19 1.65
N GLN A 44 -1.06 -4.96 1.10
CA GLN A 44 -2.08 -5.98 0.94
C GLN A 44 -2.34 -6.27 -0.54
N GLY A 45 -2.63 -7.53 -0.86
CA GLY A 45 -2.99 -7.94 -2.21
C GLY A 45 -1.88 -7.79 -3.26
N MET A 46 -0.61 -7.92 -2.83
CA MET A 46 0.57 -7.84 -3.70
C MET A 46 0.54 -8.92 -4.77
N GLN A 47 0.83 -8.52 -6.02
CA GLN A 47 1.11 -9.41 -7.14
C GLN A 47 2.47 -9.06 -7.73
N LEU A 48 3.22 -10.09 -8.07
CA LEU A 48 4.57 -9.97 -8.60
C LEU A 48 4.61 -10.48 -10.05
N ARG A 49 5.40 -9.81 -10.88
CA ARG A 49 5.86 -10.29 -12.18
C ARG A 49 7.36 -10.15 -12.22
N TYR A 50 8.04 -11.14 -12.77
CA TYR A 50 9.50 -11.16 -12.84
C TYR A 50 9.97 -11.05 -14.28
N GLU A 51 11.02 -10.27 -14.48
CA GLU A 51 11.85 -10.27 -15.68
C GLU A 51 13.19 -10.84 -15.28
N ILE A 52 13.47 -12.08 -15.68
CA ILE A 52 14.69 -12.79 -15.34
C ILE A 52 15.40 -13.15 -16.65
N ASN A 53 16.67 -12.75 -16.74
CA ASN A 53 17.52 -13.14 -17.87
C ASN A 53 18.65 -14.02 -17.35
N VAL A 54 18.58 -15.29 -17.73
CA VAL A 54 19.60 -16.31 -17.46
C VAL A 54 20.48 -16.40 -18.71
N PRO A 55 21.80 -16.34 -18.59
CA PRO A 55 22.69 -16.43 -19.75
C PRO A 55 22.59 -17.81 -20.40
N ALA A 56 22.71 -17.83 -21.74
CA ALA A 56 22.62 -19.08 -22.49
C ALA A 56 23.69 -20.14 -22.07
N SER A 57 24.82 -19.70 -21.52
CA SER A 57 25.87 -20.59 -20.99
C SER A 57 25.38 -21.44 -19.81
N ALA A 58 24.31 -21.03 -19.11
CA ALA A 58 23.76 -21.81 -18.01
C ALA A 58 23.17 -23.17 -18.47
N ALA A 59 22.76 -23.28 -19.72
CA ALA A 59 22.29 -24.53 -20.29
C ALA A 59 23.37 -25.64 -20.34
N ASN A 60 24.64 -25.26 -20.31
CA ASN A 60 25.77 -26.20 -20.31
C ASN A 60 26.25 -26.56 -18.90
N LEU A 61 25.66 -25.99 -17.85
CA LEU A 61 26.01 -26.29 -16.47
C LEU A 61 25.32 -27.57 -16.00
N PRO A 62 26.01 -28.38 -15.17
CA PRO A 62 25.35 -29.52 -14.57
C PRO A 62 24.29 -29.04 -13.55
N ARG A 63 23.25 -29.86 -13.40
CA ARG A 63 22.25 -29.62 -12.35
C ARG A 63 22.93 -29.62 -10.98
N CYS A 64 22.58 -28.67 -10.12
CA CYS A 64 23.02 -28.64 -8.75
C CYS A 64 22.16 -29.57 -7.89
N SER A 65 22.80 -30.41 -7.03
CA SER A 65 22.09 -31.26 -6.09
C SER A 65 21.64 -30.50 -4.85
N GLU A 66 22.41 -29.48 -4.46
CA GLU A 66 22.12 -28.58 -3.37
C GLU A 66 21.29 -27.37 -3.79
N ALA A 67 20.72 -26.66 -2.82
CA ALA A 67 20.07 -25.39 -3.06
C ALA A 67 21.06 -24.33 -3.56
N LEU A 68 20.71 -23.65 -4.67
CA LEU A 68 21.56 -22.59 -5.23
C LEU A 68 21.66 -21.40 -4.27
N GLN A 69 22.88 -20.94 -4.05
CA GLN A 69 23.15 -19.73 -3.30
C GLN A 69 23.03 -18.53 -4.24
N VAL A 70 22.24 -17.53 -3.86
CA VAL A 70 22.02 -16.30 -4.65
C VAL A 70 22.54 -15.11 -3.87
N ARG A 71 23.39 -14.31 -4.51
CA ARG A 71 23.97 -13.11 -3.94
C ARG A 71 23.87 -11.94 -4.93
N ALA A 72 23.35 -10.80 -4.47
CA ALA A 72 23.41 -9.58 -5.27
C ALA A 72 24.85 -9.08 -5.45
N THR A 73 25.22 -8.76 -6.69
CA THR A 73 26.51 -8.15 -7.03
C THR A 73 26.25 -6.68 -7.36
N GLY A 74 26.73 -5.79 -6.48
CA GLY A 74 26.52 -4.35 -6.61
C GLY A 74 25.43 -3.78 -5.71
N GLU A 75 25.29 -2.46 -5.72
CA GLU A 75 24.25 -1.76 -4.97
C GLU A 75 22.95 -1.78 -5.75
N ALA A 76 21.94 -2.44 -5.21
CA ALA A 76 20.57 -2.33 -5.70
C ALA A 76 19.76 -1.54 -4.67
N PRO A 77 19.33 -0.31 -4.97
CA PRO A 77 18.61 0.53 -4.02
C PRO A 77 17.23 -0.04 -3.66
N SER A 78 16.66 -0.89 -4.51
CA SER A 78 15.37 -1.54 -4.27
C SER A 78 15.30 -2.92 -4.89
N ALA A 79 14.54 -3.84 -4.27
CA ALA A 79 14.21 -5.14 -4.85
C ALA A 79 13.39 -5.04 -6.16
N MET A 80 12.85 -3.85 -6.47
CA MET A 80 12.12 -3.56 -7.72
C MET A 80 13.05 -3.09 -8.85
N ASP A 81 14.29 -2.74 -8.53
CA ASP A 81 15.27 -2.36 -9.55
C ASP A 81 15.90 -3.59 -10.18
N ARG A 82 16.42 -3.41 -11.40
CA ARG A 82 17.17 -4.47 -12.06
C ARG A 82 18.46 -4.76 -11.28
N GLN A 83 18.64 -6.02 -10.90
CA GLN A 83 19.77 -6.50 -10.12
C GLN A 83 20.57 -7.50 -10.93
N THR A 84 21.89 -7.46 -10.77
CA THR A 84 22.77 -8.54 -11.18
C THR A 84 23.02 -9.44 -9.99
N LEU A 85 22.78 -10.73 -10.18
CA LEU A 85 22.84 -11.74 -9.14
C LEU A 85 23.88 -12.79 -9.53
N GLU A 86 24.80 -13.09 -8.61
CA GLU A 86 25.67 -14.24 -8.70
C GLU A 86 24.96 -15.46 -8.11
N ILE A 87 24.91 -16.55 -8.87
CA ILE A 87 24.30 -17.79 -8.49
C ILE A 87 25.38 -18.84 -8.39
N ARG A 88 25.49 -19.51 -7.27
CA ARG A 88 26.54 -20.50 -6.97
C ARG A 88 25.93 -21.83 -6.61
N CYS A 89 26.45 -22.88 -7.24
CA CYS A 89 26.26 -24.28 -6.82
C CYS A 89 27.45 -24.71 -5.95
N ALA A 90 27.15 -25.27 -4.79
CA ALA A 90 28.17 -25.72 -3.83
C ALA A 90 28.61 -27.17 -4.01
N ASP A 91 28.10 -27.87 -5.02
CA ASP A 91 28.52 -29.25 -5.30
C ASP A 91 30.03 -29.37 -5.58
N THR A 92 30.52 -30.58 -5.67
CA THR A 92 31.92 -30.85 -6.04
C THR A 92 31.95 -31.73 -7.29
N PRO A 93 32.39 -31.20 -8.46
CA PRO A 93 32.80 -29.82 -8.71
C PRO A 93 31.63 -28.84 -8.72
N GLY A 94 31.83 -27.67 -8.12
CA GLY A 94 30.84 -26.61 -8.12
C GLY A 94 30.94 -25.71 -9.36
N TRP A 95 29.98 -24.78 -9.48
CA TRP A 95 29.97 -23.78 -10.56
C TRP A 95 29.34 -22.46 -10.09
N SER A 96 29.59 -21.38 -10.81
CA SER A 96 28.92 -20.12 -10.62
C SER A 96 28.52 -19.50 -11.96
N THR A 97 27.44 -18.73 -11.95
CA THR A 97 26.96 -17.95 -13.09
C THR A 97 26.31 -16.65 -12.62
N ASN A 98 26.16 -15.69 -13.53
CA ASN A 98 25.45 -14.46 -13.23
C ASN A 98 24.13 -14.44 -14.01
N ALA A 99 23.08 -13.98 -13.35
CA ALA A 99 21.80 -13.70 -13.98
C ALA A 99 21.36 -12.27 -13.64
N THR A 100 20.45 -11.70 -14.43
CA THR A 100 19.81 -10.44 -14.07
C THR A 100 18.33 -10.72 -13.74
N GLY A 101 17.85 -10.05 -12.70
CA GLY A 101 16.45 -10.15 -12.28
C GLY A 101 15.87 -8.79 -11.94
N GLN A 102 14.61 -8.61 -12.25
CA GLN A 102 13.80 -7.46 -11.85
C GLN A 102 12.40 -7.93 -11.50
N ALA A 103 11.85 -7.41 -10.41
CA ALA A 103 10.48 -7.67 -10.05
C ALA A 103 9.60 -6.43 -10.25
N HIS A 104 8.43 -6.63 -10.84
CA HIS A 104 7.39 -5.63 -10.94
C HIS A 104 6.32 -5.91 -9.90
N VAL A 105 6.14 -4.97 -8.99
CA VAL A 105 5.15 -5.05 -7.90
C VAL A 105 3.87 -4.36 -8.32
N PHE A 106 2.76 -5.08 -8.23
CA PHE A 106 1.43 -4.55 -8.46
C PHE A 106 0.62 -4.63 -7.17
N LEU A 107 0.09 -3.48 -6.73
CA LEU A 107 -0.77 -3.39 -5.56
C LEU A 107 -2.15 -2.82 -5.94
N PRO A 108 -3.22 -3.20 -5.20
CA PRO A 108 -4.44 -2.43 -5.24
C PRO A 108 -4.15 -1.02 -4.73
N ALA A 109 -4.63 -0.03 -5.44
CA ALA A 109 -4.57 1.37 -5.00
C ALA A 109 -5.95 2.00 -5.09
N VAL A 110 -6.22 2.93 -4.18
CA VAL A 110 -7.49 3.63 -4.13
C VAL A 110 -7.59 4.62 -5.29
N HIS A 111 -8.69 4.53 -6.03
CA HIS A 111 -9.05 5.43 -7.14
C HIS A 111 -10.43 6.02 -6.89
N ALA A 112 -10.67 7.21 -7.42
CA ALA A 112 -12.00 7.79 -7.44
C ALA A 112 -12.91 6.99 -8.37
N GLU A 113 -14.11 6.59 -7.90
CA GLU A 113 -15.14 5.95 -8.75
C GLU A 113 -15.77 6.97 -9.69
N GLY A 114 -16.15 8.12 -9.15
CA GLY A 114 -16.71 9.25 -9.86
C GLY A 114 -15.85 10.51 -9.73
N ILE A 115 -16.43 11.66 -10.07
CA ILE A 115 -15.85 12.97 -9.81
C ILE A 115 -16.06 13.29 -8.33
N ILE A 116 -15.00 13.73 -7.64
CA ILE A 116 -15.04 14.19 -6.25
C ILE A 116 -14.71 15.69 -6.28
N ASP A 117 -15.61 16.52 -5.77
CA ASP A 117 -15.42 17.97 -5.77
C ASP A 117 -14.54 18.43 -4.59
N ARG A 118 -13.96 19.64 -4.71
CA ARG A 118 -13.15 20.23 -3.65
C ARG A 118 -13.97 20.39 -2.36
N GLY A 119 -13.37 19.98 -1.24
CA GLY A 119 -13.99 20.02 0.09
C GLY A 119 -15.01 18.91 0.34
N GLN A 120 -15.27 18.03 -0.64
CA GLN A 120 -16.11 16.86 -0.45
C GLN A 120 -15.39 15.86 0.44
N THR A 121 -16.08 15.38 1.47
CA THR A 121 -15.60 14.28 2.32
C THR A 121 -15.79 12.97 1.58
N LEU A 122 -14.76 12.16 1.53
CA LEU A 122 -14.75 10.90 0.81
C LEU A 122 -15.50 9.83 1.60
N THR A 123 -16.35 9.09 0.91
CA THR A 123 -17.05 7.91 1.42
C THR A 123 -16.56 6.67 0.68
N ALA A 124 -16.86 5.49 1.20
CA ALA A 124 -16.50 4.24 0.53
C ALA A 124 -17.12 4.13 -0.88
N GLY A 125 -18.31 4.70 -1.10
CA GLY A 125 -18.99 4.71 -2.41
C GLY A 125 -18.33 5.59 -3.46
N ASP A 126 -17.51 6.56 -3.07
CA ASP A 126 -16.76 7.42 -3.99
C ASP A 126 -15.47 6.76 -4.50
N LEU A 127 -15.13 5.56 -4.01
CA LEU A 127 -13.82 4.96 -4.12
C LEU A 127 -13.90 3.54 -4.66
N LYS A 128 -12.85 3.15 -5.40
CA LYS A 128 -12.63 1.77 -5.85
C LYS A 128 -11.16 1.40 -5.76
N LEU A 129 -10.88 0.10 -5.73
CA LEU A 129 -9.52 -0.42 -5.83
C LEU A 129 -9.21 -0.80 -7.29
N GLN A 130 -8.09 -0.29 -7.79
CA GLN A 130 -7.50 -0.69 -9.07
C GLN A 130 -6.03 -1.02 -8.90
N ARG A 131 -5.55 -2.02 -9.63
CA ARG A 131 -4.13 -2.39 -9.55
C ARG A 131 -3.26 -1.38 -10.28
N ILE A 132 -2.18 -0.96 -9.62
CA ILE A 132 -1.15 -0.10 -10.17
C ILE A 132 0.21 -0.78 -10.08
N ASN A 133 1.12 -0.42 -10.98
CA ASN A 133 2.53 -0.73 -10.82
C ASN A 133 3.15 0.27 -9.84
N VAL A 134 3.66 -0.22 -8.71
CA VAL A 134 4.19 0.61 -7.60
C VAL A 134 5.37 1.48 -8.05
N ALA A 135 6.24 0.96 -8.93
CA ALA A 135 7.37 1.72 -9.46
C ALA A 135 6.95 3.00 -10.23
N LYS A 136 5.71 3.05 -10.74
CA LYS A 136 5.14 4.21 -11.42
C LYS A 136 4.40 5.17 -10.49
N ALA A 137 4.16 4.78 -9.24
CA ALA A 137 3.38 5.55 -8.27
C ALA A 137 4.22 6.57 -7.46
N ARG A 138 5.00 7.39 -8.15
CA ARG A 138 5.96 8.35 -7.55
C ARG A 138 5.32 9.38 -6.60
N ARG A 139 4.00 9.63 -6.71
CA ARG A 139 3.26 10.59 -5.87
C ARG A 139 2.64 9.96 -4.63
N GLY A 140 2.95 8.69 -4.37
CA GLY A 140 2.30 7.90 -3.34
C GLY A 140 0.91 7.40 -3.77
N TYR A 141 0.35 6.55 -2.95
CA TYR A 141 -0.97 5.95 -3.12
C TYR A 141 -1.44 5.45 -1.76
N TYR A 142 -2.74 5.16 -1.66
CA TYR A 142 -3.31 4.43 -0.53
C TYR A 142 -3.65 3.02 -0.99
N ASN A 143 -3.31 2.02 -0.18
CA ASN A 143 -3.54 0.62 -0.52
C ASN A 143 -4.92 0.10 -0.08
N ARG A 144 -5.59 0.83 0.82
CA ARG A 144 -6.90 0.48 1.38
C ARG A 144 -7.84 1.68 1.38
N ILE A 145 -9.14 1.39 1.20
CA ILE A 145 -10.19 2.42 1.16
C ILE A 145 -10.38 3.06 2.54
N ASP A 146 -10.27 2.28 3.62
CA ASP A 146 -10.43 2.77 5.00
C ASP A 146 -9.40 3.83 5.40
N GLU A 147 -8.24 3.88 4.76
CA GLU A 147 -7.21 4.90 4.98
C GLU A 147 -7.63 6.31 4.52
N VAL A 148 -8.62 6.41 3.64
CA VAL A 148 -9.01 7.68 3.00
C VAL A 148 -10.46 8.07 3.27
N VAL A 149 -11.29 7.15 3.72
CA VAL A 149 -12.67 7.47 4.12
C VAL A 149 -12.66 8.46 5.29
N GLY A 150 -13.49 9.52 5.17
CA GLY A 150 -13.54 10.61 6.15
C GLY A 150 -12.56 11.75 5.89
N LEU A 151 -11.58 11.60 4.99
CA LEU A 151 -10.76 12.71 4.52
C LEU A 151 -11.51 13.55 3.48
N ALA A 152 -11.09 14.80 3.28
CA ALA A 152 -11.68 15.70 2.29
C ALA A 152 -10.73 15.93 1.10
N ALA A 153 -11.29 16.18 -0.07
CA ALA A 153 -10.53 16.50 -1.27
C ALA A 153 -10.04 17.96 -1.25
N LYS A 154 -8.72 18.19 -1.28
CA LYS A 154 -8.11 19.54 -1.40
C LYS A 154 -8.48 20.24 -2.70
N ARG A 155 -8.76 19.49 -3.75
CA ARG A 155 -9.12 19.96 -5.10
C ARG A 155 -9.97 18.92 -5.78
N ARG A 156 -10.61 19.30 -6.88
CA ARG A 156 -11.40 18.36 -7.68
C ARG A 156 -10.56 17.19 -8.15
N ILE A 157 -11.06 15.98 -7.94
CA ILE A 157 -10.48 14.70 -8.35
C ILE A 157 -11.34 14.13 -9.46
N ARG A 158 -10.70 13.66 -10.53
CA ARG A 158 -11.42 13.10 -11.69
C ARG A 158 -11.78 11.64 -11.45
N ALA A 159 -12.84 11.17 -12.10
CA ALA A 159 -13.16 9.75 -12.14
C ALA A 159 -11.96 8.94 -12.63
N GLY A 160 -11.69 7.80 -12.00
CA GLY A 160 -10.55 6.93 -12.28
C GLY A 160 -9.19 7.45 -11.86
N GLN A 161 -9.10 8.63 -11.25
CA GLN A 161 -7.82 9.18 -10.76
C GLN A 161 -7.38 8.46 -9.49
N THR A 162 -6.09 8.07 -9.42
CA THR A 162 -5.50 7.52 -8.20
C THR A 162 -5.53 8.55 -7.08
N ILE A 163 -6.01 8.14 -5.92
CA ILE A 163 -5.99 8.94 -4.69
C ILE A 163 -4.59 8.94 -4.12
N THR A 164 -4.04 10.14 -3.95
CA THR A 164 -2.69 10.33 -3.40
C THR A 164 -2.74 11.24 -2.18
N PRO A 165 -1.75 11.18 -1.26
CA PRO A 165 -1.72 12.04 -0.07
C PRO A 165 -1.84 13.54 -0.39
N ALA A 166 -1.27 13.99 -1.50
CA ALA A 166 -1.32 15.38 -1.93
C ALA A 166 -2.73 15.87 -2.34
N LEU A 167 -3.67 14.94 -2.55
CA LEU A 167 -5.06 15.27 -2.92
C LEU A 167 -5.98 15.42 -1.74
N LEU A 168 -5.59 14.97 -0.56
CA LEU A 168 -6.45 14.85 0.60
C LEU A 168 -5.99 15.75 1.77
N GLU A 169 -6.94 16.09 2.61
CA GLU A 169 -6.75 16.80 3.87
C GLU A 169 -7.77 16.30 4.90
N GLN A 170 -7.61 16.69 6.15
CA GLN A 170 -8.62 16.45 7.18
C GLN A 170 -9.93 17.14 6.79
N ALA A 171 -11.05 16.43 6.91
CA ALA A 171 -12.35 17.03 6.66
C ALA A 171 -12.65 18.13 7.68
N MET A 172 -13.35 19.17 7.23
CA MET A 172 -13.87 20.19 8.15
C MET A 172 -14.92 19.57 9.06
N ALA A 173 -14.68 19.59 10.35
CA ALA A 173 -15.61 19.08 11.36
C ALA A 173 -16.71 20.10 11.67
N VAL A 174 -16.41 21.38 11.45
CA VAL A 174 -17.34 22.50 11.65
C VAL A 174 -17.21 23.46 10.48
N LYS A 175 -18.35 23.91 9.94
CA LYS A 175 -18.41 24.93 8.88
C LYS A 175 -18.95 26.25 9.45
N ARG A 176 -18.52 27.38 8.90
CA ARG A 176 -19.05 28.69 9.26
C ARG A 176 -20.57 28.73 9.04
N GLY A 177 -21.28 29.28 10.04
CA GLY A 177 -22.75 29.32 10.07
C GLY A 177 -23.40 28.04 10.54
N GLN A 178 -22.65 26.97 10.80
CA GLN A 178 -23.19 25.71 11.28
C GLN A 178 -23.56 25.81 12.76
N PRO A 179 -24.73 25.26 13.15
CA PRO A 179 -25.06 25.04 14.57
C PRO A 179 -24.08 24.04 15.18
N VAL A 180 -23.55 24.37 16.36
CA VAL A 180 -22.60 23.54 17.10
C VAL A 180 -23.02 23.36 18.55
N LYS A 181 -22.67 22.23 19.15
CA LYS A 181 -22.76 21.99 20.58
C LYS A 181 -21.48 22.50 21.25
N ILE A 182 -21.59 23.50 22.11
CA ILE A 182 -20.49 23.98 22.95
C ILE A 182 -20.52 23.14 24.22
N VAL A 183 -19.44 22.40 24.50
CA VAL A 183 -19.27 21.65 25.74
C VAL A 183 -18.21 22.34 26.59
N ALA A 184 -18.41 22.31 27.90
CA ALA A 184 -17.45 22.71 28.89
C ALA A 184 -17.38 21.64 29.97
N ASN A 185 -16.16 21.18 30.30
CA ASN A 185 -15.94 20.27 31.42
C ASN A 185 -15.12 20.98 32.48
N ASN A 186 -15.66 21.07 33.67
CA ASN A 186 -14.95 21.62 34.82
C ASN A 186 -15.11 20.66 36.00
N GLU A 187 -14.00 20.08 36.46
CA GLU A 187 -13.94 19.17 37.64
C GLU A 187 -14.96 18.02 37.60
N GLY A 188 -15.22 17.45 36.40
CA GLY A 188 -16.14 16.35 36.22
C GLY A 188 -17.61 16.75 36.01
N ILE A 189 -17.91 18.07 36.01
CA ILE A 189 -19.23 18.59 35.64
C ILE A 189 -19.22 18.96 34.18
N GLU A 190 -20.00 18.27 33.36
CA GLU A 190 -20.18 18.57 31.94
C GLU A 190 -21.40 19.51 31.77
N ALA A 191 -21.17 20.68 31.20
CA ALA A 191 -22.23 21.58 30.76
C ALA A 191 -22.20 21.72 29.25
N SER A 192 -23.38 21.85 28.62
CA SER A 192 -23.45 22.09 27.20
C SER A 192 -24.50 23.15 26.83
N THR A 193 -24.26 23.86 25.73
CA THR A 193 -25.13 24.86 25.17
C THR A 193 -25.02 24.90 23.65
N SER A 194 -26.00 25.48 22.98
CA SER A 194 -25.98 25.65 21.53
C SER A 194 -25.19 26.90 21.12
N GLY A 195 -24.42 26.78 20.07
CA GLY A 195 -23.69 27.86 19.44
C GLY A 195 -23.82 27.85 17.93
N GLU A 196 -23.32 28.91 17.29
CA GLU A 196 -23.14 29.03 15.85
C GLU A 196 -21.68 29.28 15.54
N ALA A 197 -21.07 28.48 14.70
CA ALA A 197 -19.68 28.65 14.30
C ALA A 197 -19.51 29.89 13.40
N LEU A 198 -18.54 30.73 13.72
CA LEU A 198 -18.22 31.93 12.94
C LEU A 198 -17.06 31.72 11.95
N ALA A 199 -16.45 30.55 11.97
CA ALA A 199 -15.39 30.13 11.05
C ALA A 199 -15.45 28.62 10.82
N ASP A 200 -14.81 28.17 9.72
CA ASP A 200 -14.55 26.73 9.49
C ASP A 200 -13.50 26.23 10.46
N GLY A 201 -13.55 24.93 10.82
CA GLY A 201 -12.56 24.29 11.66
C GLY A 201 -12.45 22.79 11.45
N GLN A 202 -11.20 22.32 11.49
CA GLN A 202 -10.86 20.89 11.57
C GLN A 202 -10.77 20.47 13.05
N PRO A 203 -10.80 19.17 13.36
CA PRO A 203 -10.56 18.71 14.72
C PRO A 203 -9.23 19.24 15.27
N GLY A 204 -9.27 19.86 16.44
CA GLY A 204 -8.12 20.51 17.09
C GLY A 204 -7.98 22.02 16.86
N ASP A 205 -8.65 22.58 15.83
CA ASP A 205 -8.62 24.02 15.56
C ASP A 205 -9.38 24.81 16.63
N VAL A 206 -8.89 26.02 16.94
CA VAL A 206 -9.61 26.99 17.77
C VAL A 206 -10.36 27.96 16.86
N ILE A 207 -11.66 27.99 16.99
CA ILE A 207 -12.55 28.85 16.18
C ILE A 207 -13.41 29.76 17.05
N ARG A 208 -13.89 30.86 16.47
CA ARG A 208 -14.89 31.72 17.14
C ARG A 208 -16.27 31.11 16.99
N VAL A 209 -17.00 31.06 18.08
CA VAL A 209 -18.37 30.52 18.16
C VAL A 209 -19.25 31.51 18.90
N ARG A 210 -20.41 31.82 18.37
CA ARG A 210 -21.44 32.61 19.03
C ARG A 210 -22.34 31.71 19.86
N ASN A 211 -22.38 31.91 21.15
CA ASN A 211 -23.37 31.25 22.02
C ASN A 211 -24.76 31.79 21.71
N VAL A 212 -25.67 30.94 21.28
CA VAL A 212 -27.03 31.35 20.85
C VAL A 212 -27.83 31.92 22.02
N ARG A 213 -27.66 31.40 23.25
CA ARG A 213 -28.41 31.84 24.42
C ARG A 213 -27.98 33.24 24.91
N SER A 214 -26.67 33.49 24.96
CA SER A 214 -26.14 34.73 25.53
C SER A 214 -25.77 35.78 24.49
N GLY A 215 -25.70 35.42 23.21
CA GLY A 215 -25.19 36.23 22.11
C GLY A 215 -23.68 36.48 22.15
N LYS A 216 -22.98 36.01 23.18
CA LYS A 216 -21.51 36.24 23.35
C LYS A 216 -20.73 35.38 22.34
N VAL A 217 -19.63 35.97 21.84
CA VAL A 217 -18.65 35.26 21.02
C VAL A 217 -17.53 34.74 21.91
N ILE A 218 -17.21 33.49 21.82
CA ILE A 218 -16.14 32.81 22.54
C ILE A 218 -15.19 32.14 21.59
N GLU A 219 -13.98 31.86 22.02
CA GLU A 219 -13.06 30.92 21.37
C GLU A 219 -13.37 29.52 21.86
N ALA A 220 -13.43 28.56 20.94
CA ALA A 220 -13.71 27.19 21.25
C ALA A 220 -12.89 26.24 20.35
N LYS A 221 -12.34 25.20 20.92
CA LYS A 221 -11.60 24.17 20.21
C LYS A 221 -12.56 23.15 19.63
N VAL A 222 -12.40 22.84 18.34
CA VAL A 222 -13.17 21.81 17.65
C VAL A 222 -12.74 20.44 18.16
N LEU A 223 -13.69 19.65 18.65
CA LEU A 223 -13.46 18.27 19.08
C LEU A 223 -13.78 17.29 17.94
N GLU A 224 -14.99 17.37 17.44
CA GLU A 224 -15.51 16.50 16.38
C GLU A 224 -16.60 17.22 15.58
N ALA A 225 -17.26 16.50 14.66
CA ALA A 225 -18.30 17.08 13.80
C ALA A 225 -19.42 17.75 14.62
N GLY A 226 -19.52 19.09 14.51
CA GLY A 226 -20.53 19.89 15.18
C GLY A 226 -20.33 20.05 16.69
N VAL A 227 -19.22 19.62 17.27
CA VAL A 227 -18.93 19.72 18.72
C VAL A 227 -17.65 20.52 18.94
N VAL A 228 -17.75 21.51 19.83
CA VAL A 228 -16.62 22.36 20.22
C VAL A 228 -16.52 22.46 21.75
N THR A 229 -15.32 22.67 22.29
CA THR A 229 -15.13 22.88 23.72
C THR A 229 -14.61 24.28 24.01
N SER A 230 -15.11 24.89 25.08
CA SER A 230 -14.59 26.15 25.60
C SER A 230 -13.53 25.98 26.70
N THR A 231 -13.23 24.72 27.08
CA THR A 231 -12.21 24.36 28.07
C THR A 231 -11.05 23.67 27.38
N PHE A 232 -9.89 24.31 27.27
CA PHE A 232 -8.69 23.77 26.64
C PHE A 232 -7.44 24.53 27.12
#